data_9d7cb591e530795df762c0ad280ea045
#
_entry.id   9d7cb591e530795df762c0ad280ea045
#
_cell.length_a   1.000
_cell.length_b   1.000
_cell.length_c   1.000
_cell.angle_alpha   90.00
_cell.angle_beta   90.00
_cell.angle_gamma   90.00
#
_symmetry.space_group_name_H-M   'P 1'
#
loop_
_entity.id
_entity.type
_entity.pdbx_description
1 polymer ?
#
loop_
_entity_poly.entity_id
_entity_poly.type
_entity_poly.pdbx_seq_one_letter_code
_entity_poly.pdbx_strand_id
1 'polypeptide(L)'
;MSSILIKLKFIIIGLTCIKIISAITMEQFEQSLDMMRNGCAPKFKVNLKQLDALRNGYFDETIGSKIRCYAKCVAQLAGTLTKKGDFSIPKATAQVPIILPPEIQETAKAALNSCKDIQKNYKESCDRVFYVSKCVRDFAPEVFKFP
;
A
#
# COMPACT_ATOMS: atom_id res chain seq x y z
N MET A 1 -1.67 -3.50 56.56
CA MET A 1 -2.54 -4.16 55.54
C MET A 1 -2.88 -3.25 54.37
N SER A 2 -2.94 -1.94 54.51
CA SER A 2 -3.33 -1.01 53.42
C SER A 2 -2.32 -0.91 52.26
N SER A 3 -1.03 -1.01 52.51
CA SER A 3 0.05 -0.83 51.49
C SER A 3 0.14 -1.95 50.47
N ILE A 4 -0.23 -3.18 50.85
CA ILE A 4 -0.20 -4.34 49.95
C ILE A 4 -1.35 -4.33 48.93
N LEU A 5 -2.53 -3.88 49.36
CA LEU A 5 -3.72 -3.74 48.49
C LEU A 5 -3.53 -2.67 47.41
N ILE A 6 -2.82 -1.58 47.72
CA ILE A 6 -2.51 -0.52 46.77
C ILE A 6 -1.53 -1.01 45.70
N LYS A 7 -0.48 -1.74 46.11
CA LYS A 7 0.50 -2.35 45.18
C LYS A 7 -0.14 -3.40 44.27
N LEU A 8 -1.07 -4.20 44.78
CA LEU A 8 -1.79 -5.19 43.97
C LEU A 8 -2.70 -4.52 42.89
N LYS A 9 -3.36 -3.41 43.25
CA LYS A 9 -4.18 -2.63 42.27
C LYS A 9 -3.33 -2.05 41.13
N PHE A 10 -2.12 -1.55 41.41
CA PHE A 10 -1.22 -1.03 40.37
C PHE A 10 -0.69 -2.13 39.44
N ILE A 11 -0.48 -3.35 39.93
CA ILE A 11 -0.07 -4.49 39.11
C ILE A 11 -1.19 -4.94 38.18
N ILE A 12 -2.43 -4.96 38.64
CA ILE A 12 -3.60 -5.34 37.83
C ILE A 12 -3.88 -4.32 36.72
N ILE A 13 -3.72 -3.00 36.99
CA ILE A 13 -3.88 -1.94 36.00
C ILE A 13 -2.77 -1.99 34.93
N GLY A 14 -1.54 -2.41 35.30
CA GLY A 14 -0.43 -2.55 34.36
C GLY A 14 -0.60 -3.73 33.37
N LEU A 15 -1.34 -4.78 33.73
CA LEU A 15 -1.58 -5.94 32.85
C LEU A 15 -2.69 -5.76 31.82
N THR A 16 -3.54 -4.74 31.94
CA THR A 16 -4.68 -4.52 31.02
C THR A 16 -4.33 -3.70 29.78
N CYS A 17 -3.08 -3.22 29.64
CA CYS A 17 -2.62 -2.45 28.49
C CYS A 17 -1.85 -3.29 27.46
N ILE A 18 -2.17 -4.60 27.33
CA ILE A 18 -1.76 -5.36 26.14
C ILE A 18 -2.63 -4.82 25.00
N LYS A 19 -2.10 -3.84 24.26
CA LYS A 19 -2.64 -3.51 22.94
C LYS A 19 -2.54 -4.79 22.12
N ILE A 20 -3.67 -5.46 21.91
CA ILE A 20 -3.79 -6.49 20.91
C ILE A 20 -3.54 -5.74 19.58
N ILE A 21 -2.33 -5.83 19.06
CA ILE A 21 -2.03 -5.38 17.72
C ILE A 21 -2.72 -6.40 16.82
N SER A 22 -3.98 -6.11 16.51
CA SER A 22 -4.74 -6.91 15.57
C SER A 22 -4.11 -6.72 14.19
N ALA A 23 -3.79 -7.81 13.51
CA ALA A 23 -3.36 -7.75 12.12
C ALA A 23 -4.46 -7.10 11.28
N ILE A 24 -4.07 -6.33 10.27
CA ILE A 24 -5.03 -5.72 9.36
C ILE A 24 -5.85 -6.80 8.64
N THR A 25 -7.15 -6.62 8.55
CA THR A 25 -8.04 -7.52 7.82
C THR A 25 -8.12 -7.14 6.34
N MET A 26 -8.58 -8.07 5.49
CA MET A 26 -8.82 -7.77 4.06
C MET A 26 -9.80 -6.60 3.88
N GLU A 27 -10.85 -6.52 4.70
CA GLU A 27 -11.81 -5.42 4.68
C GLU A 27 -11.15 -4.07 4.99
N GLN A 28 -10.32 -4.00 6.03
CA GLN A 28 -9.56 -2.78 6.38
C GLN A 28 -8.58 -2.39 5.28
N PHE A 29 -7.96 -3.38 4.63
CA PHE A 29 -7.10 -3.15 3.48
C PHE A 29 -7.90 -2.54 2.33
N GLU A 30 -9.04 -3.10 1.95
CA GLU A 30 -9.89 -2.54 0.88
C GLU A 30 -10.41 -1.13 1.20
N GLN A 31 -10.78 -0.85 2.46
CA GLN A 31 -11.13 0.49 2.90
C GLN A 31 -9.96 1.48 2.73
N SER A 32 -8.73 1.06 2.99
CA SER A 32 -7.54 1.89 2.77
C SER A 32 -7.31 2.20 1.29
N LEU A 33 -7.58 1.26 0.40
CA LEU A 33 -7.54 1.47 -1.05
C LEU A 33 -8.57 2.51 -1.50
N ASP A 34 -9.80 2.44 -0.98
CA ASP A 34 -10.86 3.41 -1.28
C ASP A 34 -10.50 4.81 -0.79
N MET A 35 -9.89 4.95 0.38
CA MET A 35 -9.39 6.24 0.86
C MET A 35 -8.32 6.83 -0.07
N MET A 36 -7.37 6.02 -0.55
CA MET A 36 -6.35 6.46 -1.50
C MET A 36 -6.96 6.87 -2.84
N ARG A 37 -7.93 6.09 -3.35
CA ARG A 37 -8.70 6.41 -4.56
C ARG A 37 -9.40 7.77 -4.43
N ASN A 38 -10.12 7.98 -3.35
CA ASN A 38 -10.84 9.22 -3.09
C ASN A 38 -9.91 10.43 -2.91
N GLY A 39 -8.71 10.20 -2.38
CA GLY A 39 -7.70 11.25 -2.22
C GLY A 39 -6.97 11.62 -3.51
N CYS A 40 -6.87 10.70 -4.48
CA CYS A 40 -6.11 10.90 -5.72
C CYS A 40 -6.97 11.17 -6.94
N ALA A 41 -8.08 10.47 -7.15
CA ALA A 41 -8.88 10.55 -8.37
C ALA A 41 -9.31 11.97 -8.76
N PRO A 42 -9.79 12.84 -7.83
CA PRO A 42 -10.23 14.20 -8.19
C PRO A 42 -9.11 15.07 -8.77
N LYS A 43 -7.86 14.83 -8.35
CA LYS A 43 -6.68 15.63 -8.76
C LYS A 43 -6.34 15.46 -10.24
N PHE A 44 -6.67 14.30 -10.82
CA PHE A 44 -6.28 13.94 -12.18
C PHE A 44 -7.44 13.98 -13.16
N LYS A 45 -8.67 14.20 -12.69
CA LYS A 45 -9.90 14.17 -13.52
C LYS A 45 -9.96 12.91 -14.38
N VAL A 46 -9.64 11.76 -13.76
CA VAL A 46 -9.63 10.46 -14.44
C VAL A 46 -11.04 9.88 -14.54
N ASN A 47 -11.28 9.10 -15.60
CA ASN A 47 -12.54 8.43 -15.81
C ASN A 47 -12.69 7.26 -14.80
N LEU A 48 -13.86 7.14 -14.16
CA LEU A 48 -14.14 6.07 -13.22
C LEU A 48 -13.96 4.68 -13.83
N LYS A 49 -14.35 4.48 -15.11
CA LYS A 49 -14.13 3.21 -15.82
C LYS A 49 -12.64 2.83 -15.91
N GLN A 50 -11.75 3.82 -16.08
CA GLN A 50 -10.31 3.58 -16.11
C GLN A 50 -9.78 3.19 -14.73
N LEU A 51 -10.30 3.79 -13.65
CA LEU A 51 -9.95 3.43 -12.28
C LEU A 51 -10.45 2.02 -11.95
N ASP A 52 -11.65 1.66 -12.37
CA ASP A 52 -12.20 0.32 -12.18
C ASP A 52 -11.40 -0.72 -12.97
N ALA A 53 -10.95 -0.38 -14.18
CA ALA A 53 -10.03 -1.24 -14.92
C ALA A 53 -8.71 -1.49 -14.17
N LEU A 54 -8.07 -0.44 -13.63
CA LEU A 54 -6.87 -0.60 -12.80
C LEU A 54 -7.13 -1.45 -11.57
N ARG A 55 -8.25 -1.25 -10.87
CA ARG A 55 -8.64 -2.04 -9.70
C ARG A 55 -8.75 -3.52 -10.03
N ASN A 56 -9.23 -3.83 -11.24
CA ASN A 56 -9.33 -5.20 -11.77
C ASN A 56 -8.02 -5.71 -12.39
N GLY A 57 -6.91 -4.98 -12.23
CA GLY A 57 -5.59 -5.37 -12.71
C GLY A 57 -5.32 -5.10 -14.19
N TYR A 58 -6.17 -4.31 -14.88
CA TYR A 58 -5.94 -3.93 -16.30
C TYR A 58 -5.03 -2.71 -16.37
N PHE A 59 -3.73 -2.95 -16.53
CA PHE A 59 -2.70 -1.94 -16.74
C PHE A 59 -2.38 -1.82 -18.22
N ASP A 60 -3.22 -1.09 -18.96
CA ASP A 60 -3.03 -0.84 -20.38
C ASP A 60 -1.87 0.13 -20.63
N GLU A 61 -0.93 -0.23 -21.49
CA GLU A 61 0.24 0.60 -21.83
C GLU A 61 -0.13 1.84 -22.64
N THR A 62 -1.27 1.82 -23.32
CA THR A 62 -1.82 2.99 -24.05
C THR A 62 -2.49 4.00 -23.12
N ILE A 63 -2.58 3.67 -21.83
CA ILE A 63 -3.23 4.52 -20.83
C ILE A 63 -2.50 5.86 -20.71
N GLY A 64 -3.28 6.94 -20.72
CA GLY A 64 -2.71 8.30 -20.76
C GLY A 64 -1.93 8.69 -19.49
N SER A 65 -1.11 9.72 -19.61
CA SER A 65 -0.23 10.23 -18.53
C SER A 65 -0.98 10.54 -17.23
N LYS A 66 -2.25 10.98 -17.30
CA LYS A 66 -3.07 11.25 -16.10
C LYS A 66 -3.23 10.04 -15.20
N ILE A 67 -3.50 8.86 -15.79
CA ILE A 67 -3.63 7.61 -15.03
C ILE A 67 -2.29 7.16 -14.46
N ARG A 68 -1.20 7.32 -15.20
CA ARG A 68 0.14 7.00 -14.68
C ARG A 68 0.51 7.91 -13.50
N CYS A 69 0.16 9.19 -13.58
CA CYS A 69 0.38 10.11 -12.46
C CYS A 69 -0.62 9.89 -11.31
N TYR A 70 -1.81 9.37 -11.56
CA TYR A 70 -2.70 8.87 -10.52
C TYR A 70 -2.04 7.73 -9.73
N ALA A 71 -1.41 6.75 -10.39
CA ALA A 71 -0.67 5.69 -9.71
C ALA A 71 0.46 6.24 -8.82
N LYS A 72 1.16 7.29 -9.28
CA LYS A 72 2.16 7.97 -8.45
C LYS A 72 1.55 8.65 -7.22
N CYS A 73 0.39 9.30 -7.36
CA CYS A 73 -0.33 9.88 -6.21
C CYS A 73 -0.68 8.82 -5.16
N VAL A 74 -1.18 7.66 -5.60
CA VAL A 74 -1.46 6.52 -4.73
C VAL A 74 -0.20 6.08 -3.97
N ALA A 75 0.91 5.87 -4.68
CA ALA A 75 2.19 5.48 -4.08
C ALA A 75 2.72 6.53 -3.07
N GLN A 76 2.42 7.81 -3.31
CA GLN A 76 2.75 8.89 -2.38
C GLN A 76 1.93 8.79 -1.09
N LEU A 77 0.60 8.57 -1.20
CA LEU A 77 -0.27 8.38 -0.02
C LEU A 77 0.12 7.12 0.76
N ALA A 78 0.51 6.05 0.07
CA ALA A 78 1.02 4.82 0.69
C ALA A 78 2.43 4.99 1.31
N GLY A 79 3.07 6.16 1.20
CA GLY A 79 4.39 6.42 1.79
C GLY A 79 5.54 5.66 1.11
N THR A 80 5.36 5.18 -0.12
CA THR A 80 6.33 4.32 -0.82
C THR A 80 7.29 5.07 -1.73
N LEU A 81 7.23 6.41 -1.78
CA LEU A 81 8.13 7.21 -2.61
C LEU A 81 9.35 7.73 -1.85
N THR A 82 10.44 7.92 -2.58
CA THR A 82 11.61 8.70 -2.13
C THR A 82 11.28 10.20 -2.11
N LYS A 83 12.17 11.02 -1.53
CA LYS A 83 12.06 12.50 -1.61
C LYS A 83 12.08 13.02 -3.04
N LYS A 84 12.71 12.30 -3.98
CA LYS A 84 12.78 12.64 -5.41
C LYS A 84 11.54 12.20 -6.20
N GLY A 85 10.59 11.50 -5.56
CA GLY A 85 9.36 10.99 -6.18
C GLY A 85 9.54 9.68 -6.94
N ASP A 86 10.63 8.95 -6.72
CA ASP A 86 10.85 7.61 -7.25
C ASP A 86 10.23 6.55 -6.35
N PHE A 87 9.84 5.41 -6.90
CA PHE A 87 9.35 4.30 -6.10
C PHE A 87 10.49 3.70 -5.27
N SER A 88 10.25 3.49 -3.99
CA SER A 88 11.24 2.95 -3.05
C SER A 88 10.85 1.55 -2.61
N ILE A 89 11.51 0.54 -3.15
CA ILE A 89 11.31 -0.86 -2.73
C ILE A 89 11.52 -1.04 -1.22
N PRO A 90 12.56 -0.48 -0.58
CA PRO A 90 12.71 -0.60 0.88
C PRO A 90 11.53 -0.01 1.65
N LYS A 91 11.01 1.17 1.26
CA LYS A 91 9.84 1.76 1.91
C LYS A 91 8.59 0.94 1.67
N ALA A 92 8.35 0.49 0.43
CA ALA A 92 7.22 -0.35 0.11
C ALA A 92 7.25 -1.66 0.91
N THR A 93 8.40 -2.32 1.00
CA THR A 93 8.58 -3.54 1.80
C THR A 93 8.32 -3.29 3.30
N ALA A 94 8.75 -2.14 3.83
CA ALA A 94 8.48 -1.76 5.22
C ALA A 94 6.99 -1.49 5.49
N GLN A 95 6.22 -1.07 4.48
CA GLN A 95 4.77 -0.86 4.60
C GLN A 95 3.98 -2.17 4.55
N VAL A 96 4.52 -3.23 3.93
CA VAL A 96 3.81 -4.51 3.77
C VAL A 96 3.17 -5.01 5.08
N PRO A 97 3.89 -5.16 6.21
CA PRO A 97 3.29 -5.67 7.45
C PRO A 97 2.29 -4.71 8.10
N ILE A 98 2.25 -3.44 7.66
CA ILE A 98 1.41 -2.39 8.24
C ILE A 98 0.08 -2.29 7.49
N ILE A 99 0.10 -2.45 6.15
CA ILE A 99 -1.05 -2.16 5.29
C ILE A 99 -1.63 -3.38 4.59
N LEU A 100 -0.94 -4.54 4.62
CA LEU A 100 -1.42 -5.75 3.97
C LEU A 100 -1.82 -6.82 4.99
N PRO A 101 -2.91 -7.56 4.72
CA PRO A 101 -3.27 -8.75 5.49
C PRO A 101 -2.14 -9.78 5.50
N PRO A 102 -1.94 -10.52 6.62
CA PRO A 102 -0.81 -11.46 6.77
C PRO A 102 -0.68 -12.48 5.64
N GLU A 103 -1.81 -12.96 5.14
CA GLU A 103 -1.89 -14.02 4.12
C GLU A 103 -1.30 -13.63 2.77
N ILE A 104 -1.16 -12.33 2.46
CA ILE A 104 -0.62 -11.85 1.18
C ILE A 104 0.75 -11.16 1.32
N GLN A 105 1.28 -11.02 2.55
CA GLN A 105 2.51 -10.26 2.80
C GLN A 105 3.74 -10.86 2.11
N GLU A 106 3.94 -12.17 2.19
CA GLU A 106 5.12 -12.82 1.61
C GLU A 106 5.09 -12.75 0.08
N THR A 107 3.92 -12.97 -0.54
CA THR A 107 3.75 -12.82 -1.99
C THR A 107 4.03 -11.38 -2.42
N ALA A 108 3.54 -10.38 -1.67
CA ALA A 108 3.79 -8.97 -1.96
C ALA A 108 5.28 -8.61 -1.86
N LYS A 109 6.01 -9.11 -0.85
CA LYS A 109 7.47 -8.91 -0.73
C LYS A 109 8.24 -9.53 -1.89
N ALA A 110 7.88 -10.75 -2.29
CA ALA A 110 8.48 -11.44 -3.43
C ALA A 110 8.25 -10.64 -4.73
N ALA A 111 7.03 -10.16 -4.97
CA ALA A 111 6.69 -9.33 -6.12
C ALA A 111 7.49 -8.02 -6.14
N LEU A 112 7.57 -7.31 -5.01
CA LEU A 112 8.36 -6.08 -4.89
C LEU A 112 9.84 -6.31 -5.21
N ASN A 113 10.42 -7.41 -4.71
CA ASN A 113 11.82 -7.75 -4.99
C ASN A 113 12.05 -8.10 -6.46
N SER A 114 11.12 -8.84 -7.09
CA SER A 114 11.18 -9.19 -8.52
C SER A 114 11.11 -7.94 -9.40
N CYS A 115 10.33 -6.92 -8.99
CA CYS A 115 10.08 -5.72 -9.77
C CYS A 115 11.02 -4.54 -9.46
N LYS A 116 12.05 -4.73 -8.62
CA LYS A 116 12.93 -3.64 -8.11
C LYS A 116 13.64 -2.82 -9.17
N ASP A 117 13.95 -3.42 -10.31
CA ASP A 117 14.75 -2.79 -11.37
C ASP A 117 13.90 -2.20 -12.51
N ILE A 118 12.60 -2.49 -12.57
CA ILE A 118 11.70 -2.04 -13.64
C ILE A 118 11.72 -0.52 -13.84
N GLN A 119 11.75 0.24 -12.74
CA GLN A 119 11.73 1.71 -12.81
C GLN A 119 12.94 2.31 -13.53
N LYS A 120 14.06 1.59 -13.64
CA LYS A 120 15.27 2.06 -14.34
C LYS A 120 15.04 2.26 -15.84
N ASN A 121 14.03 1.61 -16.41
CA ASN A 121 13.71 1.66 -17.83
C ASN A 121 12.92 2.93 -18.22
N TYR A 122 12.49 3.73 -17.25
CA TYR A 122 11.59 4.87 -17.48
C TYR A 122 12.18 6.17 -16.97
N LYS A 123 12.09 7.25 -17.76
CA LYS A 123 12.59 8.59 -17.40
C LYS A 123 11.62 9.33 -16.48
N GLU A 124 10.34 9.29 -16.81
CA GLU A 124 9.29 10.01 -16.08
C GLU A 124 8.89 9.32 -14.79
N SER A 125 8.79 10.07 -13.71
CA SER A 125 8.49 9.51 -12.39
C SER A 125 7.08 8.87 -12.30
N CYS A 126 6.10 9.37 -13.06
CA CYS A 126 4.79 8.75 -13.15
C CYS A 126 4.86 7.38 -13.82
N ASP A 127 5.67 7.27 -14.88
CA ASP A 127 5.87 6.00 -15.59
C ASP A 127 6.60 5.00 -14.71
N ARG A 128 7.67 5.43 -14.01
CA ARG A 128 8.38 4.55 -13.07
C ARG A 128 7.44 3.87 -12.09
N VAL A 129 6.57 4.65 -11.44
CA VAL A 129 5.62 4.10 -10.45
C VAL A 129 4.58 3.21 -11.11
N PHE A 130 4.01 3.64 -12.24
CA PHE A 130 2.99 2.89 -12.96
C PHE A 130 3.51 1.50 -13.41
N TYR A 131 4.70 1.44 -14.01
CA TYR A 131 5.24 0.19 -14.51
C TYR A 131 5.77 -0.72 -13.39
N VAL A 132 6.20 -0.20 -12.24
CA VAL A 132 6.45 -1.03 -11.06
C VAL A 132 5.13 -1.65 -10.57
N SER A 133 4.04 -0.87 -10.49
CA SER A 133 2.72 -1.39 -10.09
C SER A 133 2.21 -2.45 -11.06
N LYS A 134 2.38 -2.22 -12.38
CA LYS A 134 2.06 -3.23 -13.41
C LYS A 134 2.86 -4.51 -13.22
N CYS A 135 4.17 -4.40 -12.99
CA CYS A 135 5.02 -5.57 -12.76
C CYS A 135 4.60 -6.36 -11.52
N VAL A 136 4.28 -5.69 -10.42
CA VAL A 136 3.81 -6.35 -9.19
C VAL A 136 2.49 -7.09 -9.45
N ARG A 137 1.58 -6.49 -10.21
CA ARG A 137 0.33 -7.14 -10.64
C ARG A 137 0.60 -8.35 -11.54
N ASP A 138 1.49 -8.24 -12.50
CA ASP A 138 1.83 -9.33 -13.41
C ASP A 138 2.49 -10.51 -12.70
N PHE A 139 3.24 -10.24 -11.61
CA PHE A 139 3.86 -11.26 -10.77
C PHE A 139 2.85 -12.00 -9.87
N ALA A 140 1.87 -11.29 -9.31
CA ALA A 140 0.93 -11.83 -8.32
C ALA A 140 -0.50 -11.32 -8.56
N PRO A 141 -1.13 -11.67 -9.70
CA PRO A 141 -2.43 -11.12 -10.10
C PRO A 141 -3.55 -11.48 -9.12
N GLU A 142 -3.47 -12.63 -8.46
CA GLU A 142 -4.50 -13.17 -7.56
C GLU A 142 -4.60 -12.39 -6.23
N VAL A 143 -3.50 -11.76 -5.79
CA VAL A 143 -3.45 -11.01 -4.54
C VAL A 143 -3.32 -9.50 -4.75
N PHE A 144 -3.10 -9.09 -6.00
CA PHE A 144 -2.92 -7.67 -6.33
C PHE A 144 -4.25 -6.92 -6.27
N LYS A 145 -4.26 -5.83 -5.50
CA LYS A 145 -5.38 -4.87 -5.45
C LYS A 145 -4.82 -3.47 -5.69
N PHE A 146 -5.51 -2.68 -6.51
CA PHE A 146 -5.14 -1.28 -6.77
C PHE A 146 -6.30 -0.34 -6.43
N PRO A 147 -6.03 0.88 -5.88
CA PRO A 147 -7.07 1.85 -5.55
C PRO A 147 -7.86 2.35 -6.73
#